data_21d3001722af879409698f93b51e71ca
#
_entry.id   21d3001722af879409698f93b51e71ca
#
_cell.length_a   1.000
_cell.length_b   1.000
_cell.length_c   1.000
_cell.angle_alpha   90.00
_cell.angle_beta   90.00
_cell.angle_gamma   90.00
#
_symmetry.space_group_name_H-M   'P 1'
#
loop_
_entity.id
_entity.type
_entity.pdbx_description
1 polymer ?
#
loop_
_entity_poly.entity_id
_entity_poly.type
_entity_poly.pdbx_seq_one_letter_code
_entity_poly.pdbx_strand_id
1 'polypeptide(L)'
;MFSLNKKREPSENYFPVHNRIFDLGLCAEEIAIYLYLVRCEDKKTFTCYPSHATIGESIGRSANTVSKYINNLKKKRFITTARTKIKSKSGRVYNGSLCYTIRPIKDAIDYYDEQQMLRLQAEAIRRNVEKMAERSDKKRKKKVR
;
A
#
# COMPACT_ATOMS: atom_id res chain seq x y z
N MET A 1 -17.20 -34.82 -19.83
CA MET A 1 -17.20 -33.62 -20.70
C MET A 1 -17.23 -32.38 -19.82
N PHE A 2 -16.13 -31.67 -19.72
CA PHE A 2 -16.09 -30.38 -18.99
C PHE A 2 -16.78 -29.34 -19.86
N SER A 3 -17.93 -28.84 -19.41
CA SER A 3 -18.60 -27.71 -20.06
C SER A 3 -17.74 -26.45 -19.80
N LEU A 4 -17.01 -26.02 -20.81
CA LEU A 4 -16.17 -24.83 -20.79
C LEU A 4 -16.95 -23.50 -20.72
N ASN A 5 -18.29 -23.55 -20.63
CA ASN A 5 -19.17 -22.40 -20.74
C ASN A 5 -20.03 -22.11 -19.48
N LYS A 6 -19.63 -22.54 -18.31
CA LYS A 6 -20.26 -21.98 -17.10
C LYS A 6 -19.81 -20.54 -16.93
N LYS A 7 -20.64 -19.61 -17.35
CA LYS A 7 -20.48 -18.19 -17.04
C LYS A 7 -20.47 -18.04 -15.52
N ARG A 8 -19.45 -17.36 -15.00
CA ARG A 8 -19.40 -17.03 -13.57
C ARG A 8 -20.57 -16.09 -13.26
N GLU A 9 -21.32 -16.41 -12.20
CA GLU A 9 -22.41 -15.54 -11.74
C GLU A 9 -21.84 -14.33 -11.01
N PRO A 10 -21.94 -13.12 -11.58
CA PRO A 10 -21.32 -11.93 -10.99
C PRO A 10 -21.96 -11.47 -9.68
N SER A 11 -23.17 -11.98 -9.37
CA SER A 11 -23.96 -11.60 -8.19
C SER A 11 -23.61 -12.38 -6.94
N GLU A 12 -22.81 -13.46 -7.05
CA GLU A 12 -22.54 -14.36 -5.93
C GLU A 12 -21.20 -14.04 -5.27
N ASN A 13 -21.28 -13.47 -4.08
CA ASN A 13 -20.15 -13.41 -3.16
C ASN A 13 -18.88 -12.73 -3.71
N TYR A 14 -19.04 -11.63 -4.39
CA TYR A 14 -17.96 -10.80 -4.93
C TYR A 14 -17.87 -9.46 -4.20
N PHE A 15 -16.70 -8.88 -4.24
CA PHE A 15 -16.50 -7.47 -3.88
C PHE A 15 -15.71 -6.76 -4.99
N PRO A 16 -16.03 -5.50 -5.30
CA PRO A 16 -15.33 -4.74 -6.33
C PRO A 16 -13.99 -4.23 -5.81
N VAL A 17 -13.00 -4.23 -6.69
CA VAL A 17 -11.68 -3.67 -6.45
C VAL A 17 -11.29 -2.80 -7.64
N HIS A 18 -10.63 -1.67 -7.36
CA HIS A 18 -10.18 -0.76 -8.40
C HIS A 18 -9.07 -1.42 -9.24
N ASN A 19 -9.17 -1.34 -10.56
CA ASN A 19 -8.22 -1.99 -11.47
C ASN A 19 -6.76 -1.51 -11.30
N ARG A 20 -6.57 -0.25 -10.91
CA ARG A 20 -5.25 0.36 -10.71
C ARG A 20 -4.45 -0.23 -9.54
N ILE A 21 -5.02 -1.11 -8.73
CA ILE A 21 -4.32 -1.71 -7.57
C ILE A 21 -3.00 -2.39 -7.97
N PHE A 22 -2.91 -2.94 -9.18
CA PHE A 22 -1.71 -3.61 -9.68
C PHE A 22 -0.65 -2.66 -10.25
N ASP A 23 -0.99 -1.39 -10.47
CA ASP A 23 -0.14 -0.41 -11.15
C ASP A 23 0.48 0.62 -10.20
N LEU A 24 0.26 0.50 -8.91
CA LEU A 24 0.63 1.49 -7.90
C LEU A 24 1.79 1.08 -7.00
N GLY A 25 2.60 0.13 -7.45
CA GLY A 25 3.83 -0.26 -6.76
C GLY A 25 3.63 -1.05 -5.47
N LEU A 26 2.52 -1.80 -5.35
CA LEU A 26 2.30 -2.71 -4.23
C LEU A 26 2.95 -4.07 -4.48
N CYS A 27 3.52 -4.67 -3.44
CA CYS A 27 3.92 -6.07 -3.48
C CYS A 27 2.72 -7.01 -3.25
N ALA A 28 2.92 -8.30 -3.45
CA ALA A 28 1.84 -9.28 -3.35
C ALA A 28 1.18 -9.29 -1.97
N GLU A 29 1.95 -9.20 -0.90
CA GLU A 29 1.45 -9.16 0.47
C GLU A 29 0.63 -7.89 0.76
N GLU A 30 1.08 -6.75 0.27
CA GLU A 30 0.34 -5.49 0.40
C GLU A 30 -1.00 -5.56 -0.35
N ILE A 31 -1.01 -6.11 -1.55
CA ILE A 31 -2.23 -6.34 -2.33
C ILE A 31 -3.17 -7.28 -1.58
N ALA A 32 -2.68 -8.41 -1.08
CA ALA A 32 -3.49 -9.37 -0.35
C ALA A 32 -4.12 -8.76 0.91
N ILE A 33 -3.37 -8.01 1.68
CA ILE A 33 -3.87 -7.31 2.88
C ILE A 33 -4.91 -6.26 2.50
N TYR A 34 -4.63 -5.46 1.49
CA TYR A 34 -5.56 -4.43 1.02
C TYR A 34 -6.88 -5.05 0.55
N LEU A 35 -6.83 -6.11 -0.24
CA LEU A 35 -8.03 -6.83 -0.69
C LEU A 35 -8.82 -7.40 0.48
N TYR A 36 -8.14 -7.96 1.48
CA TYR A 36 -8.80 -8.45 2.68
C TYR A 36 -9.54 -7.34 3.44
N LEU A 37 -8.90 -6.18 3.60
CA LEU A 37 -9.51 -5.02 4.26
C LEU A 37 -10.70 -4.48 3.46
N VAL A 38 -10.61 -4.39 2.14
CA VAL A 38 -11.72 -3.97 1.27
C VAL A 38 -12.91 -4.93 1.40
N ARG A 39 -12.64 -6.23 1.46
CA ARG A 39 -13.68 -7.25 1.69
C ARG A 39 -14.37 -7.08 3.03
N CYS A 40 -13.62 -6.75 4.08
CA CYS A 40 -14.11 -6.63 5.45
C CYS A 40 -14.78 -5.28 5.76
N GLU A 41 -14.58 -4.27 4.93
CA GLU A 41 -15.09 -2.93 5.23
C GLU A 41 -16.62 -2.86 5.27
N ASP A 42 -17.13 -2.09 6.20
CA ASP A 42 -18.53 -1.65 6.18
C ASP A 42 -18.71 -0.63 5.04
N LYS A 43 -19.67 -0.90 4.15
CA LYS A 43 -19.92 -0.07 2.96
C LYS A 43 -20.50 1.32 3.29
N LYS A 44 -20.99 1.54 4.50
CA LYS A 44 -21.48 2.85 4.95
C LYS A 44 -20.39 3.69 5.57
N THR A 45 -19.54 3.07 6.39
CA THR A 45 -18.48 3.76 7.15
C THR A 45 -17.10 3.69 6.51
N PHE A 46 -16.89 2.78 5.55
CA PHE A 46 -15.60 2.46 4.93
C PHE A 46 -14.52 2.03 5.94
N THR A 47 -14.94 1.42 7.04
CA THR A 47 -14.08 0.99 8.14
C THR A 47 -14.20 -0.50 8.42
N CYS A 48 -13.16 -1.09 8.99
CA CYS A 48 -13.15 -2.45 9.51
C CYS A 48 -12.18 -2.58 10.69
N TYR A 49 -12.28 -3.66 11.45
CA TYR A 49 -11.57 -3.85 12.71
C TYR A 49 -10.86 -5.21 12.84
N PRO A 50 -10.36 -5.87 11.79
CA PRO A 50 -9.69 -7.14 11.93
C PRO A 50 -8.37 -7.00 12.71
N SER A 51 -8.01 -7.99 13.52
CA SER A 51 -6.70 -8.04 14.15
C SER A 51 -5.61 -8.41 13.13
N HIS A 52 -4.35 -8.07 13.41
CA HIS A 52 -3.22 -8.50 12.59
C HIS A 52 -3.12 -10.04 12.49
N ALA A 53 -3.45 -10.74 13.56
CA ALA A 53 -3.50 -12.20 13.57
C ALA A 53 -4.58 -12.73 12.61
N THR A 54 -5.77 -12.15 12.62
CA THR A 54 -6.88 -12.52 11.72
C THR A 54 -6.52 -12.28 10.25
N ILE A 55 -5.93 -11.13 9.96
CA ILE A 55 -5.44 -10.83 8.60
C ILE A 55 -4.37 -11.85 8.21
N GLY A 56 -3.41 -12.11 9.08
CA GLY A 56 -2.32 -13.04 8.85
C GLY A 56 -2.78 -14.46 8.58
N GLU A 57 -3.75 -14.96 9.32
CA GLU A 57 -4.37 -16.28 9.07
C GLU A 57 -5.02 -16.34 7.68
N SER A 58 -5.67 -15.28 7.26
CA SER A 58 -6.37 -15.22 5.97
C SER A 58 -5.43 -15.20 4.77
N ILE A 59 -4.24 -14.62 4.90
CA ILE A 59 -3.24 -14.50 3.81
C ILE A 59 -2.03 -15.42 3.98
N GLY A 60 -1.95 -16.18 5.06
CA GLY A 60 -0.84 -17.10 5.34
C GLY A 60 0.46 -16.39 5.74
N ARG A 61 0.37 -15.33 6.55
CA ARG A 61 1.52 -14.58 7.08
C ARG A 61 1.40 -14.36 8.58
N SER A 62 2.55 -14.12 9.25
CA SER A 62 2.57 -13.81 10.68
C SER A 62 2.00 -12.41 10.97
N ALA A 63 1.54 -12.18 12.18
CA ALA A 63 1.04 -10.87 12.61
C ALA A 63 2.10 -9.77 12.50
N ASN A 64 3.36 -10.06 12.77
CA ASN A 64 4.47 -9.11 12.61
C ASN A 64 4.69 -8.72 11.15
N THR A 65 4.62 -9.68 10.24
CA THR A 65 4.69 -9.43 8.80
C THR A 65 3.52 -8.56 8.32
N VAL A 66 2.30 -8.85 8.78
CA VAL A 66 1.11 -8.04 8.50
C VAL A 66 1.30 -6.61 9.00
N SER A 67 1.80 -6.41 10.21
CA SER A 67 2.06 -5.08 10.77
C SER A 67 3.00 -4.25 9.88
N LYS A 68 4.07 -4.87 9.38
CA LYS A 68 5.01 -4.22 8.45
C LYS A 68 4.31 -3.72 7.17
N TYR A 69 3.52 -4.57 6.55
CA TYR A 69 2.83 -4.22 5.30
C TYR A 69 1.65 -3.26 5.50
N ILE A 70 0.99 -3.32 6.65
CA ILE A 70 0.01 -2.30 7.05
C ILE A 70 0.66 -0.91 7.10
N ASN A 71 1.85 -0.79 7.70
CA ASN A 71 2.58 0.47 7.72
C ASN A 71 2.95 0.96 6.31
N ASN A 72 3.31 0.05 5.41
CA ASN A 72 3.58 0.39 4.01
C ASN A 72 2.31 0.90 3.30
N LEU A 73 1.17 0.25 3.49
CA LEU A 73 -0.11 0.69 2.93
C LEU A 73 -0.54 2.07 3.45
N LYS A 74 -0.29 2.35 4.73
CA LYS A 74 -0.51 3.68 5.32
C LYS A 74 0.37 4.74 4.66
N LYS A 75 1.66 4.46 4.51
CA LYS A 75 2.61 5.35 3.86
C LYS A 75 2.24 5.65 2.41
N LYS A 76 1.77 4.65 1.69
CA LYS A 76 1.33 4.76 0.29
C LYS A 76 -0.09 5.34 0.13
N ARG A 77 -0.72 5.77 1.22
CA ARG A 77 -2.04 6.42 1.27
C ARG A 77 -3.21 5.55 0.79
N PHE A 78 -3.12 4.24 0.95
CA PHE A 78 -4.24 3.33 0.69
C PHE A 78 -5.22 3.25 1.83
N ILE A 79 -4.72 3.30 3.06
CA ILE A 79 -5.49 3.17 4.29
C ILE A 79 -5.02 4.16 5.35
N THR A 80 -5.89 4.40 6.33
CA THR A 80 -5.52 4.99 7.62
C THR A 80 -5.88 4.03 8.73
N THR A 81 -5.19 4.14 9.85
CA THR A 81 -5.50 3.36 11.05
C THR A 81 -5.70 4.29 12.25
N ALA A 82 -6.62 3.94 13.11
CA ALA A 82 -6.86 4.61 14.38
C ALA A 82 -6.98 3.59 15.49
N ARG A 83 -6.41 3.90 16.66
CA ARG A 83 -6.59 3.06 17.84
C ARG A 83 -7.95 3.36 18.46
N THR A 84 -8.72 2.31 18.70
CA THR A 84 -9.94 2.42 19.49
C THR A 84 -9.60 2.26 20.98
N LYS A 85 -10.36 2.94 21.83
CA LYS A 85 -10.25 2.82 23.27
C LYS A 85 -11.54 2.22 23.82
N ILE A 86 -11.40 1.18 24.65
CA ILE A 86 -12.52 0.54 25.32
C ILE A 86 -12.47 0.94 26.79
N LYS A 87 -13.58 1.46 27.29
CA LYS A 87 -13.76 1.75 28.72
C LYS A 87 -14.42 0.54 29.39
N SER A 88 -13.73 -0.03 30.39
CA SER A 88 -14.30 -1.12 31.20
C SER A 88 -15.36 -0.61 32.17
N LYS A 89 -16.20 -1.52 32.70
CA LYS A 89 -17.19 -1.21 33.75
C LYS A 89 -16.54 -0.58 35.02
N SER A 90 -15.24 -0.85 35.25
CA SER A 90 -14.46 -0.28 36.38
C SER A 90 -13.83 1.08 36.07
N GLY A 91 -14.11 1.67 34.89
CA GLY A 91 -13.56 2.96 34.49
C GLY A 91 -12.16 2.94 33.89
N ARG A 92 -11.48 1.78 33.79
CA ARG A 92 -10.18 1.64 33.14
C ARG A 92 -10.35 1.73 31.62
N VAL A 93 -9.41 2.43 30.99
CA VAL A 93 -9.34 2.57 29.54
C VAL A 93 -8.30 1.61 28.97
N TYR A 94 -8.69 0.74 28.07
CA TYR A 94 -7.82 -0.20 27.37
C TYR A 94 -7.74 0.16 25.87
N ASN A 95 -6.61 -0.19 25.24
CA ASN A 95 -6.51 -0.13 23.79
C ASN A 95 -7.41 -1.23 23.18
N GLY A 96 -8.37 -0.83 22.36
CA GLY A 96 -9.19 -1.74 21.56
C GLY A 96 -8.51 -2.14 20.26
N SER A 97 -9.28 -2.79 19.39
CA SER A 97 -8.84 -3.16 18.05
C SER A 97 -8.48 -1.92 17.21
N LEU A 98 -7.54 -2.07 16.28
CA LEU A 98 -7.29 -1.04 15.28
C LEU A 98 -8.50 -0.90 14.35
N CYS A 99 -8.88 0.35 14.11
CA CYS A 99 -9.85 0.71 13.08
C CYS A 99 -9.10 1.03 11.79
N TYR A 100 -9.40 0.30 10.73
CA TYR A 100 -8.85 0.54 9.40
C TYR A 100 -9.87 1.30 8.57
N THR A 101 -9.46 2.39 7.97
CA THR A 101 -10.27 3.15 7.02
C THR A 101 -9.65 3.05 5.64
N ILE A 102 -10.42 2.58 4.66
CA ILE A 102 -9.99 2.55 3.26
C ILE A 102 -10.11 3.97 2.71
N ARG A 103 -9.00 4.49 2.20
CA ARG A 103 -8.96 5.82 1.59
C ARG A 103 -9.44 5.76 0.14
N PRO A 104 -9.92 6.89 -0.42
CA PRO A 104 -10.17 6.99 -1.85
C PRO A 104 -8.92 6.60 -2.64
N ILE A 105 -9.07 5.79 -3.67
CA ILE A 105 -7.92 5.32 -4.49
C ILE A 105 -7.14 6.47 -5.11
N LYS A 106 -7.78 7.61 -5.34
CA LYS A 106 -7.13 8.81 -5.84
C LYS A 106 -5.95 9.25 -4.97
N ASP A 107 -6.06 9.14 -3.66
CA ASP A 107 -4.98 9.50 -2.74
C ASP A 107 -3.72 8.66 -2.96
N ALA A 108 -3.91 7.36 -3.20
CA ALA A 108 -2.82 6.44 -3.50
C ALA A 108 -2.22 6.69 -4.90
N ILE A 109 -3.03 7.02 -5.87
CA ILE A 109 -2.59 7.40 -7.22
C ILE A 109 -1.75 8.67 -7.15
N ASP A 110 -2.22 9.70 -6.47
CA ASP A 110 -1.50 10.96 -6.30
C ASP A 110 -0.15 10.75 -5.61
N TYR A 111 -0.10 9.93 -4.57
CA TYR A 111 1.16 9.57 -3.91
C TYR A 111 2.12 8.84 -4.86
N TYR A 112 1.63 7.87 -5.61
CA TYR A 112 2.45 7.14 -6.58
C TYR A 112 3.03 8.08 -7.64
N ASP A 113 2.22 8.96 -8.19
CA ASP A 113 2.66 9.93 -9.20
C ASP A 113 3.70 10.90 -8.64
N GLU A 114 3.49 11.42 -7.42
CA GLU A 114 4.48 12.24 -6.71
C GLU A 114 5.82 11.51 -6.55
N GLN A 115 5.81 10.23 -6.17
CA GLN A 115 7.02 9.43 -6.01
C GLN A 115 7.74 9.18 -7.35
N GLN A 116 7.00 8.97 -8.44
CA GLN A 116 7.58 8.84 -9.77
C GLN A 116 8.25 10.15 -10.22
N MET A 117 7.62 11.28 -10.01
CA MET A 117 8.20 12.59 -10.31
C MET A 117 9.50 12.85 -9.54
N LEU A 118 9.52 12.54 -8.25
CA LEU A 118 10.73 12.66 -7.41
C LEU A 118 11.88 11.77 -7.91
N ARG A 119 11.57 10.55 -8.33
CA ARG A 119 12.58 9.64 -8.91
C ARG A 119 13.17 10.20 -10.20
N LEU A 120 12.33 10.69 -11.10
CA LEU A 120 12.77 11.30 -12.35
C LEU A 120 13.66 12.51 -12.13
N GLN A 121 13.31 13.37 -11.16
CA GLN A 121 14.12 14.52 -10.78
C GLN A 121 15.48 14.10 -10.21
N ALA A 122 15.49 13.11 -9.32
CA ALA A 122 16.74 12.59 -8.74
C ALA A 122 17.65 11.97 -9.79
N GLU A 123 17.11 11.23 -10.75
CA GLU A 123 17.86 10.68 -11.88
C GLU A 123 18.43 11.77 -12.78
N ALA A 124 17.67 12.82 -13.07
CA ALA A 124 18.14 13.96 -13.87
C ALA A 124 19.30 14.68 -13.19
N ILE A 125 19.21 14.90 -11.88
CA ILE A 125 20.31 15.50 -11.08
C ILE A 125 21.55 14.61 -11.12
N ARG A 126 21.39 13.31 -10.91
CA ARG A 126 22.52 12.35 -10.97
C ARG A 126 23.23 12.39 -12.31
N ARG A 127 22.49 12.34 -13.42
CA ARG A 127 23.06 12.42 -14.78
C ARG A 127 23.82 13.73 -15.02
N ASN A 128 23.32 14.85 -14.50
CA ASN A 128 23.98 16.15 -14.62
C ASN A 128 25.30 16.18 -13.83
N VAL A 129 25.32 15.65 -12.61
CA VAL A 129 26.51 15.54 -11.77
C VAL A 129 27.58 14.67 -12.46
N GLU A 130 27.19 13.52 -12.99
CA GLU A 130 28.09 12.64 -13.75
C GLU A 130 28.72 13.35 -14.96
N LYS A 131 27.91 14.06 -15.76
CA LYS A 131 28.42 14.84 -16.91
C LYS A 131 29.37 15.95 -16.50
N MET A 132 29.12 16.62 -15.37
CA MET A 132 30.02 17.64 -14.84
C MET A 132 31.34 17.03 -14.38
N ALA A 133 31.33 15.89 -13.70
CA ALA A 133 32.53 15.17 -13.28
C ALA A 133 33.39 14.75 -14.50
N GLU A 134 32.79 14.17 -15.52
CA GLU A 134 33.48 13.79 -16.76
C GLU A 134 34.12 14.99 -17.46
N ARG A 135 33.45 16.13 -17.52
CA ARG A 135 33.97 17.37 -18.09
C ARG A 135 35.18 17.89 -17.32
N SER A 136 35.12 17.81 -15.99
CA SER A 136 36.24 18.22 -15.11
C SER A 136 37.44 17.33 -15.29
N ASP A 137 37.27 16.02 -15.40
CA ASP A 137 38.36 15.07 -15.63
C ASP A 137 39.00 15.25 -17.01
N LYS A 138 38.21 15.49 -18.04
CA LYS A 138 38.73 15.80 -19.40
C LYS A 138 39.56 17.10 -19.42
N LYS A 139 39.13 18.12 -18.66
CA LYS A 139 39.89 19.38 -18.54
C LYS A 139 41.21 19.17 -17.78
N ARG A 140 41.22 18.34 -16.71
CA ARG A 140 42.45 18.00 -15.97
C ARG A 140 43.44 17.26 -16.85
N LYS A 141 42.98 16.26 -17.61
CA LYS A 141 43.84 15.49 -18.54
C LYS A 141 44.41 16.35 -19.67
N LYS A 142 43.69 17.38 -20.13
CA LYS A 142 44.23 18.35 -21.13
C LYS A 142 45.27 19.30 -20.57
N LYS A 143 45.23 19.65 -19.27
CA LYS A 143 46.22 20.54 -18.62
C LYS A 143 47.51 19.83 -18.27
N VAL A 144 47.55 18.51 -18.20
CA VAL A 144 48.75 17.71 -17.87
C VAL A 144 49.57 17.31 -19.12
N ARG A 145 49.06 17.60 -20.30
CA ARG A 145 49.79 17.48 -21.55
C ARG A 145 50.39 18.86 -21.91
#